data_5d33175432d3419388bf4c705d8c223f
#
_entry.id   5d33175432d3419388bf4c705d8c223f
#
_cell.length_a   1.000
_cell.length_b   1.000
_cell.length_c   1.000
_cell.angle_alpha   90.00
_cell.angle_beta   90.00
_cell.angle_gamma   90.00
#
_symmetry.space_group_name_H-M   'P 1'
#
loop_
_entity.id
_entity.type
_entity.pdbx_description
1 polymer ?
#
loop_
_entity_poly.entity_id
_entity_poly.type
_entity_poly.pdbx_seq_one_letter_code
_entity_poly.pdbx_strand_id
1 'polypeptide(L)'
;MDVTPFDHLKLLGGFIILHAKVSHEPLIDAIGREALARTSILGREFEITLCPGLSEKELSVTLYHEVLEAAAVASDNPPEGLIEFNEGDYDAAAYAAHDLFGPARPMALNLMLQSYGFREL
;
A
#
# COMPACT_ATOMS: atom_id res chain seq x y z
N MET A 1 -14.19 -6.37 1.82
CA MET A 1 -13.55 -5.41 2.76
C MET A 1 -14.02 -4.01 2.43
N ASP A 2 -14.44 -3.28 3.45
CA ASP A 2 -14.75 -1.86 3.32
C ASP A 2 -13.43 -1.06 3.36
N VAL A 3 -13.17 -0.26 2.33
CA VAL A 3 -11.94 0.53 2.23
C VAL A 3 -12.10 1.96 2.73
N THR A 4 -13.31 2.35 3.17
CA THR A 4 -13.58 3.69 3.70
C THR A 4 -12.66 4.08 4.88
N PRO A 5 -12.30 3.16 5.81
CA PRO A 5 -11.40 3.52 6.91
C PRO A 5 -10.02 4.01 6.48
N PHE A 6 -9.62 3.78 5.24
CA PHE A 6 -8.31 4.21 4.73
C PHE A 6 -8.34 5.63 4.15
N ASP A 7 -9.52 6.24 3.98
CA ASP A 7 -9.62 7.61 3.49
C ASP A 7 -9.10 8.59 4.55
N HIS A 8 -8.30 9.54 4.12
CA HIS A 8 -7.67 10.54 4.97
C HIS A 8 -6.82 9.94 6.11
N LEU A 9 -6.30 8.74 5.88
CA LEU A 9 -5.49 8.04 6.87
C LEU A 9 -4.07 8.60 6.93
N LYS A 10 -3.67 9.03 8.12
CA LYS A 10 -2.30 9.45 8.39
C LYS A 10 -1.42 8.24 8.60
N LEU A 11 -0.34 8.16 7.84
CA LEU A 11 0.65 7.11 7.91
C LEU A 11 1.95 7.62 8.52
N LEU A 12 2.74 6.71 9.07
CA LEU A 12 4.10 7.02 9.51
C LEU A 12 4.92 7.58 8.33
N GLY A 13 5.91 8.39 8.61
CA GLY A 13 6.72 9.05 7.59
C GLY A 13 6.09 10.34 7.07
N GLY A 14 4.97 10.78 7.64
CA GLY A 14 4.27 11.99 7.20
C GLY A 14 3.43 11.79 5.94
N PHE A 15 3.16 10.55 5.56
CA PHE A 15 2.33 10.23 4.40
C PHE A 15 0.85 10.22 4.77
N ILE A 16 -0.01 10.45 3.79
CA ILE A 16 -1.46 10.41 3.95
C ILE A 16 -2.07 9.66 2.76
N ILE A 17 -2.93 8.69 3.05
CA ILE A 17 -3.83 8.16 2.03
C ILE A 17 -5.01 9.13 1.94
N LEU A 18 -5.11 9.88 0.84
CA LEU A 18 -6.24 10.78 0.64
C LEU A 18 -7.51 9.99 0.36
N HIS A 19 -7.40 8.97 -0.49
CA HIS A 19 -8.55 8.19 -0.89
C HIS A 19 -8.13 6.78 -1.30
N ALA A 20 -8.88 5.80 -0.85
CA ALA A 20 -8.79 4.42 -1.30
C ALA A 20 -10.14 4.01 -1.86
N LYS A 21 -10.17 3.44 -3.05
CA LYS A 21 -11.42 3.02 -3.69
C LYS A 21 -11.25 1.73 -4.46
N VAL A 22 -12.34 1.00 -4.61
CA VAL A 22 -12.42 -0.15 -5.52
C VAL A 22 -12.99 0.35 -6.84
N SER A 23 -12.28 0.07 -7.93
CA SER A 23 -12.69 0.45 -9.28
C SER A 23 -13.95 -0.31 -9.70
N HIS A 24 -14.77 0.30 -10.55
CA HIS A 24 -15.91 -0.38 -11.18
C HIS A 24 -15.47 -1.22 -12.39
N GLU A 25 -14.29 -0.97 -12.93
CA GLU A 25 -13.75 -1.63 -14.10
C GLU A 25 -12.38 -2.23 -13.78
N PRO A 26 -11.96 -3.30 -14.50
CA PRO A 26 -10.62 -3.84 -14.36
C PRO A 26 -9.56 -2.77 -14.61
N LEU A 27 -8.47 -2.83 -13.85
CA LEU A 27 -7.34 -1.91 -14.03
C LEU A 27 -6.37 -2.54 -15.04
N ILE A 28 -5.87 -1.71 -15.96
CA ILE A 28 -4.93 -2.12 -16.99
C ILE A 28 -3.65 -1.30 -16.83
N ASP A 29 -2.50 -1.96 -16.83
CA ASP A 29 -1.20 -1.28 -16.77
C ASP A 29 -0.80 -0.69 -18.14
N ALA A 30 0.37 -0.06 -18.18
CA ALA A 30 0.84 0.65 -19.38
C ALA A 30 1.09 -0.26 -20.59
N ILE A 31 1.22 -1.58 -20.36
CA ILE A 31 1.44 -2.55 -21.44
C ILE A 31 0.23 -3.45 -21.69
N GLY A 32 -0.95 -3.08 -21.17
CA GLY A 32 -2.21 -3.75 -21.42
C GLY A 32 -2.50 -4.96 -20.56
N ARG A 33 -1.73 -5.21 -19.49
CA ARG A 33 -1.99 -6.32 -18.56
C ARG A 33 -2.89 -5.85 -17.42
N GLU A 34 -3.65 -6.79 -16.85
CA GLU A 34 -4.43 -6.51 -15.65
C GLU A 34 -3.51 -6.19 -14.47
N ALA A 35 -3.85 -5.13 -13.73
CA ALA A 35 -3.18 -4.72 -12.51
C ALA A 35 -4.11 -4.91 -11.32
N LEU A 36 -3.55 -5.29 -10.16
CA LEU A 36 -4.33 -5.43 -8.92
C LEU A 36 -4.67 -4.08 -8.29
N ALA A 37 -3.83 -3.08 -8.52
CA ALA A 37 -4.03 -1.74 -7.99
C ALA A 37 -3.24 -0.72 -8.79
N ARG A 38 -3.62 0.55 -8.58
CA ARG A 38 -2.89 1.71 -9.11
C ARG A 38 -2.79 2.72 -7.98
N THR A 39 -1.57 3.21 -7.72
CA THR A 39 -1.35 4.25 -6.72
C THR A 39 -0.78 5.49 -7.40
N SER A 40 -1.45 6.62 -7.18
CA SER A 40 -0.96 7.93 -7.59
C SER A 40 -0.31 8.59 -6.38
N ILE A 41 0.89 9.13 -6.58
CA ILE A 41 1.67 9.78 -5.53
C ILE A 41 1.88 11.25 -5.92
N LEU A 42 1.47 12.16 -5.03
CA LEU A 42 1.75 13.58 -5.16
C LEU A 42 2.37 14.06 -3.85
N GLY A 43 3.69 14.22 -3.86
CA GLY A 43 4.43 14.52 -2.63
C GLY A 43 4.30 13.37 -1.63
N ARG A 44 3.61 13.63 -0.51
CA ARG A 44 3.36 12.63 0.54
C ARG A 44 1.91 12.17 0.59
N GLU A 45 1.15 12.49 -0.45
CA GLU A 45 -0.27 12.14 -0.54
C GLU A 45 -0.48 11.01 -1.55
N PHE A 46 -1.25 9.99 -1.16
CA PHE A 46 -1.51 8.83 -1.99
C PHE A 46 -2.98 8.69 -2.33
N GLU A 47 -3.29 8.35 -3.55
CA GLU A 47 -4.60 7.86 -3.96
C GLU A 47 -4.45 6.44 -4.46
N ILE A 48 -5.17 5.50 -3.86
CA ILE A 48 -5.07 4.07 -4.16
C ILE A 48 -6.37 3.61 -4.80
N THR A 49 -6.26 3.03 -5.98
CA THR A 49 -7.39 2.39 -6.68
C THR A 49 -7.13 0.90 -6.76
N LEU A 50 -8.09 0.11 -6.29
CA LEU A 50 -7.99 -1.34 -6.21
C LEU A 50 -8.83 -1.98 -7.31
N CYS A 51 -8.35 -3.09 -7.87
CA CYS A 51 -9.09 -3.86 -8.87
C CYS A 51 -10.37 -4.44 -8.25
N PRO A 52 -11.47 -4.50 -9.00
CA PRO A 52 -12.69 -5.13 -8.50
C PRO A 52 -12.55 -6.66 -8.46
N GLY A 53 -13.37 -7.30 -7.63
CA GLY A 53 -13.45 -8.76 -7.58
C GLY A 53 -12.37 -9.46 -6.78
N LEU A 54 -11.52 -8.71 -6.08
CA LEU A 54 -10.49 -9.30 -5.22
C LEU A 54 -11.12 -9.91 -3.96
N SER A 55 -10.60 -11.05 -3.51
CA SER A 55 -10.98 -11.62 -2.23
C SER A 55 -10.53 -10.71 -1.08
N GLU A 56 -11.06 -10.96 0.14
CA GLU A 56 -10.64 -10.22 1.33
C GLU A 56 -9.12 -10.29 1.53
N LYS A 57 -8.53 -11.47 1.36
CA LYS A 57 -7.09 -11.64 1.50
C LYS A 57 -6.33 -10.90 0.40
N GLU A 58 -6.78 -10.97 -0.84
CA GLU A 58 -6.14 -10.27 -1.95
C GLU A 58 -6.19 -8.76 -1.76
N LEU A 59 -7.33 -8.22 -1.33
CA LEU A 59 -7.45 -6.79 -1.00
C LEU A 59 -6.46 -6.39 0.10
N SER A 60 -6.40 -7.18 1.17
CA SER A 60 -5.49 -6.93 2.29
C SER A 60 -4.04 -6.91 1.84
N VAL A 61 -3.60 -7.96 1.16
CA VAL A 61 -2.22 -8.08 0.67
C VAL A 61 -1.89 -6.94 -0.30
N THR A 62 -2.82 -6.61 -1.20
CA THR A 62 -2.63 -5.52 -2.16
C THR A 62 -2.46 -4.17 -1.45
N LEU A 63 -3.25 -3.90 -0.41
CA LEU A 63 -3.10 -2.67 0.38
C LEU A 63 -1.74 -2.59 1.07
N TYR A 64 -1.28 -3.67 1.69
CA TYR A 64 0.05 -3.70 2.29
C TYR A 64 1.14 -3.43 1.24
N HIS A 65 1.05 -4.08 0.08
CA HIS A 65 2.00 -3.88 -1.01
C HIS A 65 2.04 -2.42 -1.46
N GLU A 66 0.87 -1.86 -1.80
CA GLU A 66 0.79 -0.50 -2.35
C GLU A 66 1.26 0.55 -1.36
N VAL A 67 0.90 0.41 -0.09
CA VAL A 67 1.30 1.37 0.94
C VAL A 67 2.80 1.32 1.18
N LEU A 68 3.38 0.14 1.29
CA LEU A 68 4.82 0.01 1.52
C LEU A 68 5.62 0.57 0.34
N GLU A 69 5.25 0.22 -0.89
CA GLU A 69 5.92 0.71 -2.09
C GLU A 69 5.76 2.21 -2.24
N ALA A 70 4.55 2.75 -2.05
CA ALA A 70 4.31 4.18 -2.15
C ALA A 70 5.13 4.96 -1.12
N ALA A 71 5.20 4.48 0.11
CA ALA A 71 5.99 5.12 1.16
C ALA A 71 7.48 5.10 0.82
N ALA A 72 7.99 3.99 0.29
CA ALA A 72 9.39 3.89 -0.12
C ALA A 72 9.69 4.82 -1.29
N VAL A 73 8.84 4.84 -2.32
CA VAL A 73 9.02 5.68 -3.52
C VAL A 73 8.92 7.17 -3.19
N ALA A 74 8.00 7.54 -2.32
CA ALA A 74 7.76 8.95 -1.96
C ALA A 74 8.77 9.49 -0.94
N SER A 75 9.54 8.62 -0.29
CA SER A 75 10.51 9.03 0.71
C SER A 75 11.78 9.57 0.06
N ASP A 76 12.24 10.74 0.52
CA ASP A 76 13.51 11.30 0.06
C ASP A 76 14.70 10.46 0.54
N ASN A 77 14.54 9.78 1.67
CA ASN A 77 15.57 8.94 2.26
C ASN A 77 14.90 7.66 2.80
N PRO A 78 14.56 6.71 1.89
CA PRO A 78 13.86 5.51 2.29
C PRO A 78 14.69 4.67 3.26
N PRO A 79 14.03 3.88 4.14
CA PRO A 79 14.74 2.96 5.01
C PRO A 79 15.67 2.05 4.21
N GLU A 80 16.85 1.78 4.75
CA GLU A 80 17.90 1.00 4.07
C GLU A 80 17.39 -0.35 3.57
N GLY A 81 16.56 -1.02 4.35
CA GLY A 81 16.01 -2.33 3.97
C GLY A 81 15.10 -2.32 2.74
N LEU A 82 14.67 -1.14 2.27
CA LEU A 82 13.76 -1.02 1.13
C LEU A 82 14.44 -0.51 -0.15
N ILE A 83 15.70 -0.07 -0.06
CA ILE A 83 16.37 0.61 -1.17
C ILE A 83 16.45 -0.27 -2.42
N GLU A 84 16.66 -1.56 -2.25
CA GLU A 84 16.82 -2.51 -3.37
C GLU A 84 15.59 -3.39 -3.60
N PHE A 85 14.44 -3.07 -2.99
CA PHE A 85 13.24 -3.86 -3.20
C PHE A 85 12.76 -3.81 -4.65
N ASN A 86 12.40 -4.98 -5.18
CA ASN A 86 11.66 -5.11 -6.44
C ASN A 86 10.20 -5.49 -6.15
N GLU A 87 9.39 -5.66 -7.19
CA GLU A 87 7.97 -6.02 -7.04
C GLU A 87 7.78 -7.32 -6.28
N GLY A 88 8.62 -8.33 -6.52
CA GLY A 88 8.55 -9.60 -5.79
C GLY A 88 8.86 -9.44 -4.31
N ASP A 89 9.78 -8.53 -3.96
CA ASP A 89 10.10 -8.25 -2.56
C ASP A 89 8.94 -7.55 -1.85
N TYR A 90 8.28 -6.60 -2.53
CA TYR A 90 7.09 -5.94 -1.99
C TYR A 90 5.94 -6.93 -1.80
N ASP A 91 5.75 -7.86 -2.75
CA ASP A 91 4.74 -8.91 -2.62
C ASP A 91 5.02 -9.80 -1.41
N ALA A 92 6.25 -10.27 -1.27
CA ALA A 92 6.64 -11.12 -0.14
C ALA A 92 6.43 -10.39 1.20
N ALA A 93 6.81 -9.11 1.26
CA ALA A 93 6.60 -8.28 2.45
C ALA A 93 5.12 -8.09 2.76
N ALA A 94 4.28 -7.93 1.75
CA ALA A 94 2.84 -7.77 1.92
C ALA A 94 2.18 -9.03 2.47
N TYR A 95 2.54 -10.21 1.96
CA TYR A 95 2.06 -11.48 2.49
C TYR A 95 2.53 -11.68 3.94
N ALA A 96 3.78 -11.36 4.24
CA ALA A 96 4.31 -11.45 5.59
C ALA A 96 3.57 -10.50 6.55
N ALA A 97 3.26 -9.29 6.12
CA ALA A 97 2.50 -8.33 6.91
C ALA A 97 1.08 -8.84 7.19
N HIS A 98 0.42 -9.41 6.17
CA HIS A 98 -0.91 -10.00 6.34
C HIS A 98 -0.87 -11.15 7.35
N ASP A 99 0.14 -12.01 7.27
CA ASP A 99 0.29 -13.15 8.19
C ASP A 99 0.58 -12.69 9.61
N LEU A 100 1.37 -11.63 9.77
CA LEU A 100 1.79 -11.14 11.09
C LEU A 100 0.75 -10.23 11.75
N PHE A 101 0.16 -9.30 10.99
CA PHE A 101 -0.73 -8.27 11.51
C PHE A 101 -2.21 -8.53 11.21
N GLY A 102 -2.52 -9.55 10.41
CA GLY A 102 -3.88 -9.85 9.99
C GLY A 102 -4.35 -8.99 8.81
N PRO A 103 -5.66 -8.98 8.55
CA PRO A 103 -6.22 -8.17 7.48
C PRO A 103 -5.82 -6.71 7.59
N ALA A 104 -5.56 -6.07 6.45
CA ALA A 104 -5.15 -4.67 6.41
C ALA A 104 -6.20 -3.78 7.07
N ARG A 105 -5.75 -2.91 7.95
CA ARG A 105 -6.54 -1.89 8.64
C ARG A 105 -5.59 -0.74 8.99
N PRO A 106 -6.10 0.44 9.34
CA PRO A 106 -5.24 1.60 9.61
C PRO A 106 -4.07 1.33 10.54
N MET A 107 -4.34 0.71 11.69
CA MET A 107 -3.28 0.38 12.65
C MET A 107 -2.26 -0.61 12.07
N ALA A 108 -2.72 -1.61 11.34
CA ALA A 108 -1.84 -2.64 10.78
C ALA A 108 -0.90 -2.07 9.71
N LEU A 109 -1.38 -1.15 8.87
CA LEU A 109 -0.52 -0.47 7.90
C LEU A 109 0.60 0.29 8.59
N ASN A 110 0.31 0.99 9.67
CA ASN A 110 1.32 1.73 10.42
C ASN A 110 2.26 0.81 11.18
N LEU A 111 1.79 -0.32 11.70
CA LEU A 111 2.65 -1.33 12.31
C LEU A 111 3.64 -1.91 11.28
N MET A 112 3.17 -2.20 10.08
CA MET A 112 4.05 -2.64 9.00
C MET A 112 5.11 -1.58 8.67
N LEU A 113 4.69 -0.34 8.46
CA LEU A 113 5.62 0.76 8.16
C LEU A 113 6.66 0.93 9.28
N GLN A 114 6.23 0.86 10.53
CA GLN A 114 7.13 0.92 11.68
C GLN A 114 8.17 -0.21 11.63
N SER A 115 7.76 -1.42 11.27
CA SER A 115 8.66 -2.57 11.20
C SER A 115 9.76 -2.40 10.15
N TYR A 116 9.53 -1.57 9.13
CA TYR A 116 10.53 -1.26 8.10
C TYR A 116 11.34 0.02 8.40
N GLY A 117 11.06 0.70 9.50
CA GLY A 117 11.85 1.84 9.94
C GLY A 117 11.23 3.21 9.74
N PHE A 118 10.00 3.29 9.24
CA PHE A 118 9.28 4.58 9.16
C PHE A 118 8.90 5.06 10.56
N ARG A 119 8.94 6.36 10.77
CA ARG A 119 8.67 7.01 12.04
C ARG A 119 7.66 8.15 11.86
N GLU A 120 7.05 8.57 12.94
CA GLU A 120 6.26 9.80 12.95
C GLU A 120 7.19 11.00 12.66
N LEU A 121 6.65 11.94 11.91
CA LEU A 121 7.36 13.21 11.64
C LEU A 121 7.03 14.26 12.69
#